data_b77ee4a5df9be4a9a55ac6e5e673ab76
#
_entry.id   b77ee4a5df9be4a9a55ac6e5e673ab76
#
_cell.length_a   1.000
_cell.length_b   1.000
_cell.length_c   1.000
_cell.angle_alpha   90.00
_cell.angle_beta   90.00
_cell.angle_gamma   90.00
#
_symmetry.space_group_name_H-M   'P 1'
#
loop_
_entity.id
_entity.type
_entity.pdbx_description
1 polymer ?
#
loop_
_entity_poly.entity_id
_entity_poly.type
_entity_poly.pdbx_seq_one_letter_code
_entity_poly.pdbx_strand_id
1 'polypeptide(L)'
;MKLSLTALFAFLFSGSITAQIKTDILHYRFALELNDLNDTIVGSTRVTLIPTAAGRSVTLDLQSVSPKGKGMIVGRTVFPYVANGNDNAPVSRFTHQQNKLTIEALQPFNAGDTLQLLIQYKGIPEDGLIISKNSYGKRTFFADNWPNRAHHWIPCVDEPGDKATVEFIVTAPSQYQVVSNGIQLEETNVTVDKKRTHWREDVPLPTKVMVIGVASFAVQHAGFVNNCIPVSSWVFPENADKGFYDYSIGTE
;
A
#
# COMPACT_ATOMS: atom_id res chain seq x y z
N MET A 1 56.37 48.49 6.13
CA MET A 1 55.76 47.45 5.33
C MET A 1 55.19 46.42 6.30
N LYS A 2 53.85 46.46 6.58
CA LYS A 2 53.19 45.58 7.51
C LYS A 2 52.42 44.50 6.66
N LEU A 3 52.84 43.27 6.72
CA LEU A 3 52.11 42.16 6.16
C LEU A 3 50.97 41.79 7.13
N SER A 4 49.74 41.87 6.66
CA SER A 4 48.54 41.37 7.36
C SER A 4 48.31 39.91 6.92
N LEU A 5 48.39 39.00 7.88
CA LEU A 5 48.15 37.59 7.69
C LEU A 5 46.66 37.31 7.94
N THR A 6 45.87 37.15 6.88
CA THR A 6 44.44 36.81 6.99
C THR A 6 44.32 35.29 7.08
N ALA A 7 44.00 34.78 8.25
CA ALA A 7 43.71 33.36 8.46
C ALA A 7 42.32 33.01 7.91
N LEU A 8 42.27 32.18 6.86
CA LEU A 8 41.05 31.64 6.29
C LEU A 8 40.61 30.42 7.12
N PHE A 9 39.60 30.58 7.95
CA PHE A 9 38.96 29.45 8.67
C PHE A 9 38.03 28.70 7.74
N ALA A 10 38.44 27.55 7.23
CA ALA A 10 37.58 26.64 6.50
C ALA A 10 36.74 25.83 7.50
N PHE A 11 35.45 26.14 7.60
CA PHE A 11 34.47 25.33 8.31
C PHE A 11 34.19 24.05 7.50
N LEU A 12 34.79 22.94 7.88
CA LEU A 12 34.41 21.61 7.38
C LEU A 12 33.06 21.23 8.00
N PHE A 13 31.98 21.44 7.26
CA PHE A 13 30.69 20.82 7.55
C PHE A 13 30.81 19.33 7.24
N SER A 14 31.11 18.49 8.24
CA SER A 14 30.94 17.04 8.17
C SER A 14 29.46 16.72 8.29
N GLY A 15 28.72 16.90 7.19
CA GLY A 15 27.39 16.32 7.06
C GLY A 15 27.53 14.82 7.08
N SER A 16 27.05 14.17 8.13
CA SER A 16 26.89 12.71 8.15
C SER A 16 25.86 12.35 7.06
N ILE A 17 26.35 11.89 5.92
CA ILE A 17 25.50 11.26 4.91
C ILE A 17 25.09 9.93 5.53
N THR A 18 23.95 9.88 6.21
CA THR A 18 23.28 8.62 6.54
C THR A 18 22.86 8.00 5.23
N ALA A 19 23.65 7.04 4.73
CA ALA A 19 23.25 6.24 3.59
C ALA A 19 21.92 5.59 3.93
N GLN A 20 20.88 5.91 3.16
CA GLN A 20 19.57 5.26 3.28
C GLN A 20 19.80 3.78 3.01
N ILE A 21 19.52 2.92 3.99
CA ILE A 21 19.64 1.46 3.84
C ILE A 21 18.63 1.06 2.78
N LYS A 22 19.13 0.58 1.66
CA LYS A 22 18.31 0.04 0.59
C LYS A 22 17.74 -1.28 1.08
N THR A 23 16.43 -1.45 0.94
CA THR A 23 15.69 -2.66 1.31
C THR A 23 15.14 -3.30 0.05
N ASP A 24 15.18 -4.62 -0.02
CA ASP A 24 14.52 -5.44 -1.02
C ASP A 24 13.20 -5.94 -0.40
N ILE A 25 12.08 -5.55 -0.96
CA ILE A 25 10.77 -5.95 -0.46
C ILE A 25 10.34 -7.25 -1.14
N LEU A 26 10.06 -8.25 -0.32
CA LEU A 26 9.62 -9.56 -0.82
C LEU A 26 8.10 -9.66 -0.92
N HIS A 27 7.38 -9.06 0.03
CA HIS A 27 5.94 -9.23 0.14
C HIS A 27 5.28 -8.08 0.88
N TYR A 28 4.14 -7.63 0.36
CA TYR A 28 3.21 -6.73 1.03
C TYR A 28 1.90 -7.45 1.36
N ARG A 29 1.39 -7.24 2.56
CA ARG A 29 0.05 -7.64 2.95
C ARG A 29 -0.70 -6.42 3.48
N PHE A 30 -1.56 -5.85 2.64
CA PHE A 30 -2.36 -4.67 2.93
C PHE A 30 -3.75 -5.09 3.42
N ALA A 31 -4.05 -4.88 4.71
CA ALA A 31 -5.40 -4.99 5.23
C ALA A 31 -6.00 -3.57 5.34
N LEU A 32 -7.09 -3.35 4.64
CA LEU A 32 -7.71 -2.04 4.47
C LEU A 32 -9.18 -2.07 4.91
N GLU A 33 -9.63 -1.05 5.60
CA GLU A 33 -11.05 -0.82 5.88
C GLU A 33 -11.50 0.46 5.18
N LEU A 34 -12.55 0.31 4.35
CA LEU A 34 -13.22 1.38 3.60
C LEU A 34 -14.62 1.59 4.17
N ASN A 35 -15.16 2.80 4.03
CA ASN A 35 -16.48 3.14 4.55
C ASN A 35 -17.20 4.17 3.67
N ASP A 36 -18.51 4.32 3.88
CA ASP A 36 -19.36 5.27 3.17
C ASP A 36 -19.52 6.63 3.86
N LEU A 37 -19.03 6.73 5.09
CA LEU A 37 -19.25 7.92 5.91
C LEU A 37 -18.34 9.08 5.53
N ASN A 38 -17.11 8.76 5.12
CA ASN A 38 -16.08 9.74 4.76
C ASN A 38 -14.97 9.10 3.92
N ASP A 39 -13.94 9.87 3.54
CA ASP A 39 -12.84 9.42 2.71
C ASP A 39 -11.66 8.84 3.53
N THR A 40 -11.82 8.68 4.85
CA THR A 40 -10.78 8.09 5.68
C THR A 40 -10.70 6.59 5.46
N ILE A 41 -9.52 6.11 5.12
CA ILE A 41 -9.19 4.69 5.12
C ILE A 41 -8.46 4.32 6.41
N VAL A 42 -8.61 3.07 6.86
CA VAL A 42 -7.83 2.50 7.95
C VAL A 42 -7.01 1.35 7.39
N GLY A 43 -5.71 1.37 7.61
CA GLY A 43 -4.78 0.40 7.07
C GLY A 43 -3.94 -0.31 8.14
N SER A 44 -3.70 -1.59 7.91
CA SER A 44 -2.72 -2.40 8.63
C SER A 44 -1.88 -3.13 7.61
N THR A 45 -0.62 -2.73 7.46
CA THR A 45 0.30 -3.29 6.47
C THR A 45 1.34 -4.15 7.17
N ARG A 46 1.53 -5.38 6.67
CA ARG A 46 2.72 -6.20 6.97
C ARG A 46 3.65 -6.14 5.77
N VAL A 47 4.92 -5.91 6.03
CA VAL A 47 5.97 -5.89 5.01
C VAL A 47 7.01 -6.94 5.35
N THR A 48 7.29 -7.85 4.42
CA THR A 48 8.42 -8.77 4.50
C THR A 48 9.53 -8.23 3.62
N LEU A 49 10.72 -8.08 4.19
CA LEU A 49 11.84 -7.42 3.52
C LEU A 49 13.19 -8.05 3.87
N ILE A 50 14.19 -7.77 3.01
CA ILE A 50 15.60 -8.08 3.23
C ILE A 50 16.39 -6.77 3.18
N PRO A 51 17.06 -6.36 4.29
CA PRO A 51 17.96 -5.21 4.26
C PRO A 51 19.25 -5.56 3.50
N THR A 52 19.72 -4.64 2.65
CA THR A 52 20.96 -4.83 1.87
C THR A 52 22.22 -4.42 2.66
N ALA A 53 22.05 -3.83 3.84
CA ALA A 53 23.13 -3.46 4.76
C ALA A 53 22.69 -3.69 6.22
N ALA A 54 23.64 -3.90 7.11
CA ALA A 54 23.36 -3.95 8.54
C ALA A 54 22.86 -2.59 9.05
N GLY A 55 21.94 -2.59 10.01
CA GLY A 55 21.35 -1.36 10.50
C GLY A 55 20.41 -1.50 11.68
N ARG A 56 19.67 -0.42 11.96
CA ARG A 56 18.67 -0.34 13.02
C ARG A 56 17.36 0.32 12.58
N SER A 57 17.24 0.76 11.34
CA SER A 57 16.03 1.40 10.84
C SER A 57 15.79 1.07 9.38
N VAL A 58 14.52 1.07 9.00
CA VAL A 58 14.04 0.94 7.62
C VAL A 58 13.19 2.14 7.29
N THR A 59 13.31 2.64 6.06
CA THR A 59 12.49 3.77 5.58
C THR A 59 11.62 3.32 4.42
N LEU A 60 10.34 3.61 4.53
CA LEU A 60 9.33 3.43 3.49
C LEU A 60 8.79 4.79 3.04
N ASP A 61 8.18 4.81 1.87
CA ASP A 61 7.41 5.94 1.39
C ASP A 61 5.99 5.86 1.94
N LEU A 62 5.48 6.97 2.48
CA LEU A 62 4.11 7.14 2.90
C LEU A 62 3.80 8.63 2.99
N GLN A 63 2.75 9.08 2.34
CA GLN A 63 2.33 10.47 2.32
C GLN A 63 2.06 10.97 3.73
N SER A 64 2.81 11.96 4.17
CA SER A 64 2.56 12.70 5.41
C SER A 64 1.33 13.59 5.26
N VAL A 65 0.66 13.94 6.37
CA VAL A 65 -0.50 14.83 6.31
C VAL A 65 -0.09 16.19 5.77
N SER A 66 -0.70 16.56 4.66
CA SER A 66 -0.50 17.85 3.99
C SER A 66 -1.29 18.98 4.67
N PRO A 67 -1.00 20.27 4.39
CA PRO A 67 -1.80 21.40 4.87
C PRO A 67 -3.29 21.33 4.48
N LYS A 68 -3.63 20.54 3.47
CA LYS A 68 -5.03 20.27 3.05
C LYS A 68 -5.73 19.22 3.92
N GLY A 69 -5.06 18.67 4.94
CA GLY A 69 -5.59 17.61 5.80
C GLY A 69 -5.65 16.23 5.16
N LYS A 70 -5.03 16.04 3.99
CA LYS A 70 -4.91 14.75 3.29
C LYS A 70 -3.54 14.14 3.55
N GLY A 71 -3.46 12.83 3.54
CA GLY A 71 -2.27 12.04 3.87
C GLY A 71 -2.55 11.05 4.99
N MET A 72 -1.53 10.30 5.39
CA MET A 72 -1.65 9.20 6.34
C MET A 72 -1.08 9.60 7.71
N ILE A 73 -1.72 9.12 8.77
CA ILE A 73 -1.28 9.23 10.17
C ILE A 73 -0.93 7.83 10.64
N VAL A 74 0.33 7.61 10.99
CA VAL A 74 0.79 6.34 11.55
C VAL A 74 0.47 6.32 13.04
N GLY A 75 -0.23 5.27 13.47
CA GLY A 75 -0.62 5.09 14.88
C GLY A 75 0.29 4.11 15.62
N ARG A 76 0.77 3.07 14.95
CA ARG A 76 1.59 2.02 15.57
C ARG A 76 2.52 1.36 14.56
N THR A 77 3.74 1.03 15.00
CA THR A 77 4.68 0.20 14.25
C THR A 77 5.29 -0.88 15.16
N VAL A 78 5.58 -2.06 14.58
CA VAL A 78 6.26 -3.17 15.26
C VAL A 78 7.35 -3.70 14.33
N PHE A 79 8.61 -3.69 14.79
CA PHE A 79 9.76 -4.15 14.01
C PHE A 79 10.88 -4.73 14.91
N PRO A 80 11.27 -6.00 14.80
CA PRO A 80 10.65 -7.02 13.94
C PRO A 80 9.26 -7.43 14.43
N TYR A 81 8.39 -7.75 13.47
CA TYR A 81 7.06 -8.29 13.73
C TYR A 81 7.09 -9.81 13.63
N VAL A 82 6.48 -10.49 14.58
CA VAL A 82 6.30 -11.96 14.55
C VAL A 82 4.81 -12.25 14.59
N ALA A 83 4.33 -12.96 13.59
CA ALA A 83 2.90 -13.30 13.44
C ALA A 83 2.51 -14.46 14.37
N ASN A 84 2.60 -14.27 15.70
CA ASN A 84 2.27 -15.28 16.72
C ASN A 84 0.94 -15.03 17.42
N GLY A 85 0.11 -14.11 16.91
CA GLY A 85 -1.16 -13.72 17.54
C GLY A 85 -1.01 -12.84 18.79
N ASN A 86 0.19 -12.40 19.11
CA ASN A 86 0.43 -11.53 20.26
C ASN A 86 0.25 -10.05 19.88
N ASP A 87 -0.92 -9.51 20.16
CA ASP A 87 -1.22 -8.08 19.94
C ASP A 87 -0.44 -7.14 20.89
N ASN A 88 0.26 -7.68 21.90
CA ASN A 88 1.08 -6.94 22.84
C ASN A 88 2.57 -6.86 22.42
N ALA A 89 2.88 -7.11 21.13
CA ALA A 89 4.24 -6.96 20.65
C ALA A 89 4.77 -5.53 20.91
N PRO A 90 6.05 -5.38 21.32
CA PRO A 90 6.63 -4.08 21.62
C PRO A 90 6.53 -3.13 20.45
N VAL A 91 6.13 -1.88 20.73
CA VAL A 91 5.99 -0.83 19.70
C VAL A 91 7.36 -0.27 19.36
N SER A 92 7.69 -0.20 18.09
CA SER A 92 8.90 0.43 17.57
C SER A 92 8.75 1.95 17.50
N ARG A 93 9.85 2.67 17.71
CA ARG A 93 9.89 4.11 17.43
C ARG A 93 9.83 4.35 15.94
N PHE A 94 9.20 5.46 15.55
CA PHE A 94 9.18 5.87 14.15
C PHE A 94 9.16 7.39 14.03
N THR A 95 9.56 7.87 12.86
CA THR A 95 9.35 9.25 12.40
C THR A 95 8.59 9.21 11.09
N HIS A 96 7.59 10.09 10.93
CA HIS A 96 6.81 10.20 9.69
C HIS A 96 6.74 11.66 9.27
N GLN A 97 7.59 12.03 8.33
CA GLN A 97 7.71 13.41 7.83
C GLN A 97 8.27 13.42 6.41
N GLN A 98 7.96 14.46 5.65
CA GLN A 98 8.43 14.60 4.26
C GLN A 98 8.13 13.36 3.39
N ASN A 99 6.96 12.77 3.61
CA ASN A 99 6.50 11.56 2.90
C ASN A 99 7.41 10.33 3.08
N LYS A 100 8.21 10.32 4.14
CA LYS A 100 9.06 9.19 4.54
C LYS A 100 8.67 8.71 5.93
N LEU A 101 8.46 7.40 6.04
CA LEU A 101 8.22 6.71 7.30
C LEU A 101 9.47 5.91 7.65
N THR A 102 10.24 6.38 8.62
CA THR A 102 11.42 5.69 9.15
C THR A 102 11.05 4.97 10.44
N ILE A 103 11.26 3.66 10.50
CA ILE A 103 10.91 2.80 11.63
C ILE A 103 12.19 2.21 12.20
N GLU A 104 12.39 2.38 13.52
CA GLU A 104 13.54 1.81 14.24
C GLU A 104 13.24 0.38 14.66
N ALA A 105 14.16 -0.52 14.35
CA ALA A 105 14.10 -1.90 14.84
C ALA A 105 14.42 -1.95 16.34
N LEU A 106 13.74 -2.81 17.08
CA LEU A 106 13.97 -3.04 18.51
C LEU A 106 15.39 -3.59 18.77
N GLN A 107 15.92 -4.37 17.81
CA GLN A 107 17.29 -4.88 17.82
C GLN A 107 17.96 -4.57 16.48
N PRO A 108 19.31 -4.43 16.45
CA PRO A 108 20.04 -4.33 15.18
C PRO A 108 19.80 -5.55 14.31
N PHE A 109 19.83 -5.36 13.00
CA PHE A 109 19.73 -6.43 12.01
C PHE A 109 20.96 -6.42 11.08
N ASN A 110 21.21 -7.56 10.43
CA ASN A 110 22.28 -7.72 9.45
C ASN A 110 21.76 -7.64 8.02
N ALA A 111 22.68 -7.38 7.09
CA ALA A 111 22.37 -7.54 5.68
C ALA A 111 21.98 -9.00 5.40
N GLY A 112 20.92 -9.20 4.60
CA GLY A 112 20.42 -10.53 4.24
C GLY A 112 19.45 -11.16 5.24
N ASP A 113 19.20 -10.55 6.40
CA ASP A 113 18.17 -11.04 7.33
C ASP A 113 16.79 -10.90 6.69
N THR A 114 15.94 -11.93 6.81
CA THR A 114 14.53 -11.80 6.43
C THR A 114 13.72 -11.28 7.60
N LEU A 115 13.17 -10.09 7.44
CA LEU A 115 12.49 -9.37 8.50
C LEU A 115 11.04 -9.06 8.12
N GLN A 116 10.20 -8.95 9.14
CA GLN A 116 8.83 -8.47 8.98
C GLN A 116 8.58 -7.25 9.83
N LEU A 117 7.80 -6.31 9.31
CA LEU A 117 7.31 -5.16 10.06
C LEU A 117 5.81 -5.01 9.91
N LEU A 118 5.16 -4.47 10.94
CA LEU A 118 3.75 -4.13 10.96
C LEU A 118 3.60 -2.62 11.10
N ILE A 119 2.72 -2.03 10.28
CA ILE A 119 2.39 -0.59 10.30
C ILE A 119 0.88 -0.46 10.38
N GLN A 120 0.37 0.22 11.41
CA GLN A 120 -1.04 0.59 11.50
C GLN A 120 -1.18 2.10 11.28
N TYR A 121 -2.05 2.47 10.37
CA TYR A 121 -2.23 3.86 9.94
C TYR A 121 -3.68 4.13 9.55
N LYS A 122 -4.00 5.41 9.43
CA LYS A 122 -5.28 5.89 8.89
C LYS A 122 -5.09 7.24 8.23
N GLY A 123 -5.98 7.60 7.33
CA GLY A 123 -5.96 8.94 6.74
C GLY A 123 -6.84 9.05 5.52
N ILE A 124 -6.82 10.22 4.90
CA ILE A 124 -7.51 10.50 3.65
C ILE A 124 -6.46 10.49 2.54
N PRO A 125 -6.53 9.58 1.56
CA PRO A 125 -5.60 9.59 0.43
C PRO A 125 -5.55 10.97 -0.25
N GLU A 126 -4.34 11.47 -0.50
CA GLU A 126 -4.19 12.70 -1.28
C GLU A 126 -4.30 12.41 -2.77
N ASP A 127 -3.77 11.24 -3.19
CA ASP A 127 -3.82 10.71 -4.55
C ASP A 127 -3.69 9.18 -4.49
N GLY A 128 -3.52 8.49 -5.63
CA GLY A 128 -3.26 7.05 -5.73
C GLY A 128 -4.48 6.18 -5.48
N LEU A 129 -5.28 6.43 -4.45
CA LEU A 129 -6.60 5.84 -4.26
C LEU A 129 -7.67 6.92 -4.46
N ILE A 130 -8.32 6.89 -5.60
CA ILE A 130 -9.37 7.84 -6.00
C ILE A 130 -10.69 7.44 -5.36
N ILE A 131 -11.13 8.21 -4.38
CA ILE A 131 -12.42 8.05 -3.71
C ILE A 131 -13.38 9.06 -4.32
N SER A 132 -14.40 8.58 -5.05
CA SER A 132 -15.29 9.43 -5.82
C SER A 132 -16.70 8.83 -5.92
N LYS A 133 -17.51 9.38 -6.81
CA LYS A 133 -18.81 8.83 -7.22
C LYS A 133 -18.79 8.58 -8.71
N ASN A 134 -19.41 7.48 -9.15
CA ASN A 134 -19.63 7.22 -10.56
C ASN A 134 -20.71 8.15 -11.13
N SER A 135 -20.99 8.05 -12.44
CA SER A 135 -22.02 8.83 -13.13
C SER A 135 -23.44 8.63 -12.57
N TYR A 136 -23.68 7.58 -11.81
CA TYR A 136 -24.95 7.24 -11.16
C TYR A 136 -25.00 7.69 -9.70
N GLY A 137 -24.01 8.47 -9.24
CA GLY A 137 -23.93 8.99 -7.87
C GLY A 137 -23.49 7.96 -6.81
N LYS A 138 -23.16 6.73 -7.21
CA LYS A 138 -22.70 5.67 -6.31
C LYS A 138 -21.21 5.81 -6.00
N ARG A 139 -20.82 5.60 -4.76
CA ARG A 139 -19.45 5.73 -4.28
C ARG A 139 -18.54 4.65 -4.88
N THR A 140 -17.30 5.04 -5.18
CA THR A 140 -16.28 4.18 -5.77
C THR A 140 -14.93 4.46 -5.16
N PHE A 141 -14.06 3.42 -5.13
CA PHE A 141 -12.68 3.49 -4.69
C PHE A 141 -11.82 2.80 -5.74
N PHE A 142 -11.05 3.57 -6.50
CA PHE A 142 -10.18 3.04 -7.56
C PHE A 142 -8.74 3.46 -7.33
N ALA A 143 -7.86 2.48 -7.23
CA ALA A 143 -6.43 2.75 -7.18
C ALA A 143 -5.91 3.08 -8.60
N ASP A 144 -5.15 4.18 -8.68
CA ASP A 144 -4.37 4.60 -9.84
C ASP A 144 -2.99 5.03 -9.36
N ASN A 145 -2.09 4.08 -9.24
CA ASN A 145 -0.76 4.28 -8.65
C ASN A 145 0.27 4.76 -9.67
N TRP A 146 -0.08 4.88 -10.95
CA TRP A 146 0.84 5.32 -12.00
C TRP A 146 1.15 6.83 -11.90
N PRO A 147 2.42 7.29 -12.01
CA PRO A 147 3.64 6.47 -12.12
C PRO A 147 4.23 6.03 -10.77
N ASN A 148 3.97 6.77 -9.68
CA ASN A 148 4.52 6.58 -8.32
C ASN A 148 3.58 7.21 -7.28
N ARG A 149 2.30 6.80 -7.26
CA ARG A 149 1.27 7.35 -6.36
C ARG A 149 0.79 6.34 -5.30
N ALA A 150 1.41 5.14 -5.24
CA ALA A 150 1.06 4.14 -4.24
C ALA A 150 1.29 4.66 -2.82
N HIS A 151 2.38 5.37 -2.58
CA HIS A 151 2.73 5.90 -1.26
C HIS A 151 1.74 6.95 -0.71
N HIS A 152 0.81 7.45 -1.53
CA HIS A 152 -0.23 8.37 -1.06
C HIS A 152 -1.29 7.68 -0.17
N TRP A 153 -1.37 6.35 -0.17
CA TRP A 153 -2.38 5.61 0.59
C TRP A 153 -1.91 4.30 1.23
N ILE A 154 -0.77 3.73 0.78
CA ILE A 154 -0.15 2.52 1.35
C ILE A 154 1.33 2.76 1.62
N PRO A 155 1.88 2.30 2.78
CA PRO A 155 3.31 2.37 3.04
C PRO A 155 4.05 1.35 2.17
N CYS A 156 5.00 1.82 1.36
CA CYS A 156 5.72 0.98 0.40
C CYS A 156 7.10 1.56 0.05
N VAL A 157 7.88 0.84 -0.71
CA VAL A 157 8.99 1.37 -1.51
C VAL A 157 8.41 1.69 -2.88
N ASP A 158 8.18 2.98 -3.18
CA ASP A 158 7.48 3.39 -4.40
C ASP A 158 8.43 3.58 -5.58
N GLU A 159 9.26 2.57 -5.81
CA GLU A 159 10.27 2.50 -6.86
C GLU A 159 9.94 1.37 -7.83
N PRO A 160 9.87 1.61 -9.16
CA PRO A 160 9.51 0.57 -10.13
C PRO A 160 10.48 -0.61 -10.19
N GLY A 161 11.70 -0.44 -9.71
CA GLY A 161 12.72 -1.49 -9.67
C GLY A 161 12.55 -2.47 -8.53
N ASP A 162 11.83 -2.10 -7.47
CA ASP A 162 11.53 -2.96 -6.33
C ASP A 162 10.18 -3.65 -6.57
N LYS A 163 10.22 -4.96 -6.83
CA LYS A 163 9.04 -5.77 -7.12
C LYS A 163 8.80 -6.75 -5.99
N ALA A 164 7.55 -6.85 -5.57
CA ALA A 164 7.12 -7.72 -4.48
C ALA A 164 5.84 -8.45 -4.83
N THR A 165 5.58 -9.58 -4.18
CA THR A 165 4.25 -10.20 -4.15
C THR A 165 3.32 -9.37 -3.28
N VAL A 166 2.00 -9.48 -3.50
CA VAL A 166 1.05 -8.65 -2.76
C VAL A 166 -0.22 -9.40 -2.38
N GLU A 167 -0.73 -9.09 -1.19
CA GLU A 167 -2.08 -9.44 -0.74
C GLU A 167 -2.86 -8.17 -0.41
N PHE A 168 -4.10 -8.09 -0.92
CA PHE A 168 -5.07 -7.10 -0.50
C PHE A 168 -6.23 -7.76 0.25
N ILE A 169 -6.45 -7.34 1.50
CA ILE A 169 -7.55 -7.78 2.35
C ILE A 169 -8.40 -6.55 2.63
N VAL A 170 -9.48 -6.42 1.88
CA VAL A 170 -10.33 -5.23 1.93
C VAL A 170 -11.62 -5.55 2.67
N THR A 171 -11.87 -4.82 3.76
CA THR A 171 -13.15 -4.80 4.46
C THR A 171 -13.92 -3.56 4.03
N ALA A 172 -15.09 -3.74 3.46
CA ALA A 172 -15.94 -2.68 2.94
C ALA A 172 -17.42 -2.97 3.25
N PRO A 173 -18.33 -1.98 3.11
CA PRO A 173 -19.76 -2.22 3.16
C PRO A 173 -20.21 -3.34 2.21
N SER A 174 -21.16 -4.17 2.66
CA SER A 174 -21.53 -5.45 2.01
C SER A 174 -22.01 -5.32 0.57
N GLN A 175 -22.49 -4.12 0.16
CA GLN A 175 -22.93 -3.84 -1.21
C GLN A 175 -21.79 -3.73 -2.23
N TYR A 176 -20.53 -3.62 -1.79
CA TYR A 176 -19.40 -3.48 -2.68
C TYR A 176 -18.79 -4.84 -3.04
N GLN A 177 -18.37 -4.97 -4.28
CA GLN A 177 -17.43 -5.98 -4.74
C GLN A 177 -16.04 -5.37 -4.78
N VAL A 178 -15.03 -6.21 -4.54
CA VAL A 178 -13.61 -5.84 -4.57
C VAL A 178 -12.91 -6.65 -5.64
N VAL A 179 -12.23 -5.98 -6.55
CA VAL A 179 -11.32 -6.59 -7.52
C VAL A 179 -9.90 -6.08 -7.30
N SER A 180 -8.91 -6.95 -7.47
CA SER A 180 -7.50 -6.61 -7.29
C SER A 180 -6.60 -7.50 -8.16
N ASN A 181 -5.29 -7.38 -8.02
CA ASN A 181 -4.30 -8.22 -8.68
C ASN A 181 -4.38 -9.68 -8.19
N GLY A 182 -4.09 -10.62 -9.10
CA GLY A 182 -3.99 -12.04 -8.80
C GLY A 182 -5.33 -12.76 -8.72
N ILE A 183 -5.50 -13.62 -7.73
CA ILE A 183 -6.69 -14.45 -7.53
C ILE A 183 -7.42 -14.08 -6.25
N GLN A 184 -8.73 -14.18 -6.26
CA GLN A 184 -9.56 -14.03 -5.07
C GLN A 184 -9.50 -15.31 -4.24
N LEU A 185 -8.99 -15.21 -3.02
CA LEU A 185 -8.85 -16.33 -2.09
C LEU A 185 -10.09 -16.49 -1.20
N GLU A 186 -10.71 -15.39 -0.80
CA GLU A 186 -11.81 -15.39 0.18
C GLU A 186 -12.74 -14.20 -0.06
N GLU A 187 -14.03 -14.41 0.14
CA GLU A 187 -15.03 -13.38 0.38
C GLU A 187 -15.93 -13.83 1.52
N THR A 188 -15.96 -13.08 2.62
CA THR A 188 -16.67 -13.47 3.85
C THR A 188 -17.37 -12.28 4.47
N ASN A 189 -18.63 -12.45 4.88
CA ASN A 189 -19.34 -11.45 5.68
C ASN A 189 -18.74 -11.41 7.08
N VAL A 190 -18.20 -10.22 7.46
CA VAL A 190 -17.66 -9.98 8.81
C VAL A 190 -18.80 -9.61 9.76
N THR A 191 -19.72 -8.79 9.28
CA THR A 191 -20.97 -8.42 9.95
C THR A 191 -22.09 -8.39 8.90
N VAL A 192 -23.32 -8.03 9.32
CA VAL A 192 -24.47 -7.93 8.39
C VAL A 192 -24.22 -6.86 7.32
N ASP A 193 -23.49 -5.80 7.66
CA ASP A 193 -23.25 -4.61 6.85
C ASP A 193 -21.84 -4.51 6.30
N LYS A 194 -20.92 -5.43 6.63
CA LYS A 194 -19.53 -5.43 6.18
C LYS A 194 -19.09 -6.79 5.65
N LYS A 195 -18.36 -6.74 4.56
CA LYS A 195 -17.75 -7.87 3.89
C LYS A 195 -16.24 -7.69 3.78
N ARG A 196 -15.50 -8.78 3.95
CA ARG A 196 -14.05 -8.86 3.75
C ARG A 196 -13.78 -9.68 2.50
N THR A 197 -12.97 -9.14 1.60
CA THR A 197 -12.51 -9.81 0.38
C THR A 197 -10.99 -9.87 0.39
N HIS A 198 -10.41 -11.03 0.09
CA HIS A 198 -8.98 -11.29 0.08
C HIS A 198 -8.52 -11.67 -1.32
N TRP A 199 -7.59 -10.88 -1.87
CA TRP A 199 -6.91 -11.12 -3.15
C TRP A 199 -5.43 -11.33 -2.91
N ARG A 200 -4.80 -12.17 -3.75
CA ARG A 200 -3.37 -12.46 -3.67
C ARG A 200 -2.77 -12.58 -5.06
N GLU A 201 -1.63 -11.92 -5.24
CA GLU A 201 -0.77 -12.00 -6.42
C GLU A 201 0.60 -12.55 -6.01
N ASP A 202 0.96 -13.71 -6.55
CA ASP A 202 2.23 -14.40 -6.27
C ASP A 202 3.34 -14.07 -7.28
N VAL A 203 3.02 -13.35 -8.36
CA VAL A 203 4.04 -12.81 -9.27
C VAL A 203 4.49 -11.46 -8.75
N PRO A 204 5.81 -11.23 -8.55
CA PRO A 204 6.31 -9.95 -8.06
C PRO A 204 5.98 -8.79 -9.00
N LEU A 205 5.27 -7.80 -8.50
CA LEU A 205 4.83 -6.59 -9.20
C LEU A 205 5.47 -5.33 -8.61
N PRO A 206 5.72 -4.28 -9.41
CA PRO A 206 6.02 -2.96 -8.88
C PRO A 206 4.77 -2.31 -8.28
N THR A 207 4.93 -1.49 -7.25
CA THR A 207 3.84 -0.82 -6.52
C THR A 207 2.89 -0.03 -7.41
N LYS A 208 3.39 0.52 -8.52
CA LYS A 208 2.59 1.29 -9.49
C LYS A 208 1.45 0.52 -10.16
N VAL A 209 1.46 -0.82 -10.09
CA VAL A 209 0.40 -1.69 -10.63
C VAL A 209 -0.29 -2.54 -9.54
N MET A 210 0.05 -2.36 -8.27
CA MET A 210 -0.65 -2.96 -7.15
C MET A 210 -1.92 -2.15 -6.85
N VAL A 211 -3.07 -2.61 -7.32
CA VAL A 211 -4.30 -1.82 -7.34
C VAL A 211 -5.50 -2.55 -6.76
N ILE A 212 -6.48 -1.77 -6.31
CA ILE A 212 -7.82 -2.25 -5.97
C ILE A 212 -8.88 -1.46 -6.74
N GLY A 213 -9.97 -2.12 -7.08
CA GLY A 213 -11.21 -1.49 -7.53
C GLY A 213 -12.34 -1.92 -6.61
N VAL A 214 -13.02 -0.96 -5.98
CA VAL A 214 -14.12 -1.23 -5.04
C VAL A 214 -15.32 -0.38 -5.42
N ALA A 215 -16.41 -1.06 -5.76
CA ALA A 215 -17.67 -0.42 -6.12
C ALA A 215 -18.82 -1.44 -6.04
N SER A 216 -20.04 -0.95 -6.19
CA SER A 216 -21.17 -1.82 -6.48
C SER A 216 -21.04 -2.27 -7.94
N PHE A 217 -20.49 -3.46 -8.17
CA PHE A 217 -20.34 -4.06 -9.50
C PHE A 217 -21.39 -5.13 -9.76
N ALA A 218 -21.80 -5.26 -11.02
CA ALA A 218 -22.31 -6.49 -11.60
C ALA A 218 -21.11 -7.23 -12.21
N VAL A 219 -21.01 -8.54 -11.97
CA VAL A 219 -19.87 -9.35 -12.41
C VAL A 219 -20.37 -10.49 -13.28
N GLN A 220 -19.77 -10.66 -14.44
CA GLN A 220 -19.99 -11.81 -15.33
C GLN A 220 -18.68 -12.57 -15.52
N HIS A 221 -18.74 -13.88 -15.33
CA HIS A 221 -17.63 -14.77 -15.63
C HIS A 221 -17.79 -15.26 -17.08
N ALA A 222 -16.81 -14.95 -17.94
CA ALA A 222 -16.82 -15.31 -19.36
C ALA A 222 -16.16 -16.68 -19.64
N GLY A 223 -15.51 -17.29 -18.66
CA GLY A 223 -14.82 -18.57 -18.81
C GLY A 223 -13.35 -18.51 -18.43
N PHE A 224 -12.53 -19.32 -19.12
CA PHE A 224 -11.10 -19.43 -18.83
C PHE A 224 -10.29 -19.38 -20.13
N VAL A 225 -9.21 -18.60 -20.14
CA VAL A 225 -8.17 -18.67 -21.17
C VAL A 225 -7.18 -19.78 -20.79
N ASN A 226 -6.81 -20.64 -21.77
CA ASN A 226 -5.96 -21.80 -21.57
C ASN A 226 -6.38 -22.73 -20.42
N ASN A 227 -7.68 -22.81 -20.13
CA ASN A 227 -8.27 -23.59 -19.05
C ASN A 227 -7.77 -23.28 -17.63
N CYS A 228 -7.07 -22.19 -17.42
CA CYS A 228 -6.50 -21.84 -16.11
C CYS A 228 -6.65 -20.38 -15.72
N ILE A 229 -6.78 -19.45 -16.66
CA ILE A 229 -6.89 -18.02 -16.35
C ILE A 229 -8.36 -17.60 -16.42
N PRO A 230 -9.01 -17.26 -15.30
CA PRO A 230 -10.40 -16.84 -15.30
C PRO A 230 -10.53 -15.47 -15.97
N VAL A 231 -11.55 -15.32 -16.80
CA VAL A 231 -11.93 -14.06 -17.44
C VAL A 231 -13.25 -13.59 -16.85
N SER A 232 -13.27 -12.35 -16.35
CA SER A 232 -14.45 -11.76 -15.74
C SER A 232 -14.60 -10.30 -16.16
N SER A 233 -15.83 -9.90 -16.48
CA SER A 233 -16.19 -8.50 -16.74
C SER A 233 -16.84 -7.88 -15.49
N TRP A 234 -16.39 -6.70 -15.11
CA TRP A 234 -16.84 -5.97 -13.94
C TRP A 234 -17.38 -4.63 -14.39
N VAL A 235 -18.68 -4.44 -14.30
CA VAL A 235 -19.36 -3.23 -14.77
C VAL A 235 -20.30 -2.67 -13.69
N PHE A 236 -20.68 -1.40 -13.79
CA PHE A 236 -21.73 -0.89 -12.92
C PHE A 236 -23.07 -1.57 -13.28
N PRO A 237 -23.95 -1.88 -12.29
CA PRO A 237 -25.21 -2.58 -12.54
C PRO A 237 -26.08 -1.90 -13.60
N GLU A 238 -26.04 -0.58 -13.67
CA GLU A 238 -26.79 0.21 -14.64
C GLU A 238 -26.30 0.02 -16.09
N ASN A 239 -25.09 -0.50 -16.26
CA ASN A 239 -24.47 -0.77 -17.55
C ASN A 239 -24.41 -2.27 -17.88
N ALA A 240 -24.99 -3.15 -17.04
CA ALA A 240 -24.81 -4.60 -17.15
C ALA A 240 -25.21 -5.15 -18.54
N ASP A 241 -26.37 -4.74 -19.07
CA ASP A 241 -26.90 -5.26 -20.33
C ASP A 241 -26.00 -4.96 -21.55
N LYS A 242 -25.35 -3.79 -21.55
CA LYS A 242 -24.47 -3.36 -22.65
C LYS A 242 -23.00 -3.67 -22.35
N GLY A 243 -22.58 -3.45 -21.11
CA GLY A 243 -21.19 -3.59 -20.71
C GLY A 243 -20.71 -5.03 -20.79
N PHE A 244 -21.52 -6.01 -20.42
CA PHE A 244 -21.16 -7.41 -20.57
C PHE A 244 -21.02 -7.81 -22.03
N TYR A 245 -21.92 -7.35 -22.89
CA TYR A 245 -21.85 -7.62 -24.33
C TYR A 245 -20.61 -6.98 -24.96
N ASP A 246 -20.36 -5.71 -24.66
CA ASP A 246 -19.26 -4.95 -25.29
C ASP A 246 -17.88 -5.41 -24.86
N TYR A 247 -17.72 -5.91 -23.61
CA TYR A 247 -16.42 -6.28 -23.05
C TYR A 247 -16.16 -7.79 -22.98
N SER A 248 -17.19 -8.63 -22.93
CA SER A 248 -17.01 -10.09 -22.90
C SER A 248 -16.69 -10.67 -24.27
N ILE A 249 -17.38 -10.24 -25.31
CA ILE A 249 -17.26 -10.80 -26.67
C ILE A 249 -15.89 -10.53 -27.29
N GLY A 250 -15.25 -9.43 -26.96
CA GLY A 250 -13.91 -9.11 -27.47
C GLY A 250 -12.78 -9.89 -26.81
N THR A 251 -13.09 -10.68 -25.77
CA THR A 251 -12.10 -11.42 -24.95
C THR A 251 -12.13 -12.93 -25.21
N GLU A 252 -13.17 -13.47 -25.85
CA GLU A 252 -13.27 -14.85 -26.33
C GLU A 252 -12.50 -15.03 -27.64
#